data_b1feb77762a94cbbd57ed024f2455388
#
_entry.id   b1feb77762a94cbbd57ed024f2455388
#
_cell.length_a   1.000
_cell.length_b   1.000
_cell.length_c   1.000
_cell.angle_alpha   90.00
_cell.angle_beta   90.00
_cell.angle_gamma   90.00
#
_symmetry.space_group_name_H-M   'P 1'
#
loop_
_entity.id
_entity.type
_entity.pdbx_description
1 polymer ?
#
loop_
_entity_poly.entity_id
_entity_poly.type
_entity_poly.pdbx_seq_one_letter_code
_entity_poly.pdbx_strand_id
1 'polypeptide(L)'
;MPSSSARARAGAGGPGRPAPRRPLGRGFTTAPAVPERPLPAPFAALFGLLVAAEDLYLTWLLWVPDRRWEWYLAVPVLLAGWAVAGAVLVFRGRGRGALVLAGAAVLPLAGILVLTVVLGLLGGGTAMWSSLLLLVGPVGCLALTLRRPVREWTRSAGSARRGRRRERPAR
;
A
#
# COMPACT_ATOMS: atom_id res chain seq x y z
N MET A 1 36.01 45.24 48.42
CA MET A 1 34.90 45.90 49.19
C MET A 1 33.60 45.47 48.55
N PRO A 2 32.57 45.33 49.28
CA PRO A 2 31.90 44.09 49.67
C PRO A 2 30.55 44.03 48.98
N SER A 3 29.72 43.02 49.01
CA SER A 3 29.09 42.38 50.15
C SER A 3 28.18 41.30 49.71
N SER A 4 28.32 40.19 50.32
CA SER A 4 27.38 39.16 50.61
C SER A 4 25.93 39.66 50.86
N SER A 5 24.96 38.96 50.27
CA SER A 5 23.68 38.75 50.94
C SER A 5 23.10 37.40 50.55
N ALA A 6 23.34 36.46 51.43
CA ALA A 6 22.64 35.20 51.54
C ALA A 6 21.15 35.53 51.82
N ARG A 7 20.25 35.11 50.90
CA ARG A 7 18.82 35.02 51.19
C ARG A 7 18.44 33.56 51.30
N ALA A 8 18.45 33.11 52.55
CA ALA A 8 17.76 31.91 52.95
C ALA A 8 16.27 32.06 52.64
N ARG A 9 15.74 31.33 51.67
CA ARG A 9 14.29 31.15 51.50
C ARG A 9 13.91 29.87 52.24
N ALA A 10 13.36 30.10 53.41
CA ALA A 10 12.64 29.10 54.16
C ALA A 10 11.57 28.44 53.28
N GLY A 11 11.67 27.14 53.11
CA GLY A 11 10.67 26.34 52.43
C GLY A 11 9.41 26.23 53.28
N ALA A 12 8.34 26.88 52.86
CA ALA A 12 7.02 26.64 53.38
C ALA A 12 6.56 25.28 52.86
N GLY A 13 6.46 24.31 53.78
CA GLY A 13 5.85 23.00 53.53
C GLY A 13 4.38 23.16 53.19
N GLY A 14 4.03 23.11 51.91
CA GLY A 14 2.66 23.06 51.47
C GLY A 14 2.04 21.70 51.84
N PRO A 15 0.76 21.66 52.25
CA PRO A 15 0.07 20.42 52.60
C PRO A 15 0.06 19.49 51.38
N GLY A 16 0.52 18.27 51.59
CA GLY A 16 0.71 17.25 50.55
C GLY A 16 -0.54 17.10 49.71
N ARG A 17 -0.41 17.43 48.43
CA ARG A 17 -1.42 17.08 47.41
C ARG A 17 -1.55 15.56 47.45
N PRO A 18 -2.77 15.00 47.69
CA PRO A 18 -2.98 13.58 47.61
C PRO A 18 -2.57 13.11 46.20
N ALA A 19 -1.64 12.19 46.13
CA ALA A 19 -1.22 11.58 44.88
C ALA A 19 -2.47 11.07 44.11
N PRO A 20 -2.60 11.39 42.82
CA PRO A 20 -3.71 10.90 42.05
C PRO A 20 -3.73 9.37 42.17
N ARG A 21 -4.75 8.83 42.84
CA ARG A 21 -4.99 7.39 42.90
C ARG A 21 -5.07 6.92 41.45
N ARG A 22 -4.02 6.22 41.00
CA ARG A 22 -4.10 5.49 39.74
C ARG A 22 -5.31 4.60 39.83
N PRO A 23 -6.30 4.76 38.92
CA PRO A 23 -7.39 3.79 38.87
C PRO A 23 -6.74 2.42 38.65
N LEU A 24 -6.91 1.54 39.63
CA LEU A 24 -6.68 0.11 39.49
C LEU A 24 -7.71 -0.40 38.47
N GLY A 25 -7.60 0.10 37.22
CA GLY A 25 -8.29 -0.47 36.10
C GLY A 25 -7.82 -1.91 35.99
N ARG A 26 -8.67 -2.84 36.36
CA ARG A 26 -8.53 -4.24 35.99
C ARG A 26 -8.10 -4.23 34.53
N GLY A 27 -6.82 -4.45 34.30
CA GLY A 27 -6.30 -4.71 32.99
C GLY A 27 -6.98 -5.95 32.45
N PHE A 28 -8.14 -5.76 31.82
CA PHE A 28 -8.53 -6.70 30.81
C PHE A 28 -7.37 -6.67 29.80
N THR A 29 -6.46 -7.59 29.95
CA THR A 29 -5.54 -7.98 28.88
C THR A 29 -6.46 -8.49 27.79
N THR A 30 -7.04 -7.55 27.03
CA THR A 30 -7.62 -7.87 25.73
C THR A 30 -6.48 -8.49 24.97
N ALA A 31 -6.54 -9.81 24.82
CA ALA A 31 -5.64 -10.54 23.94
C ALA A 31 -5.51 -9.69 22.67
N PRO A 32 -4.28 -9.42 22.18
CA PRO A 32 -4.09 -8.55 21.05
C PRO A 32 -5.01 -9.05 19.94
N ALA A 33 -6.07 -8.28 19.67
CA ALA A 33 -7.04 -8.62 18.65
C ALA A 33 -6.24 -8.88 17.38
N VAL A 34 -6.30 -10.11 16.90
CA VAL A 34 -5.67 -10.46 15.61
C VAL A 34 -6.25 -9.47 14.61
N PRO A 35 -5.45 -8.61 14.00
CA PRO A 35 -5.97 -7.58 13.12
C PRO A 35 -6.76 -8.27 12.02
N GLU A 36 -8.09 -8.12 12.08
CA GLU A 36 -8.98 -8.68 11.09
C GLU A 36 -8.61 -8.11 9.73
N ARG A 37 -8.50 -9.00 8.75
CA ARG A 37 -8.20 -8.60 7.37
C ARG A 37 -9.34 -7.74 6.85
N PRO A 38 -9.11 -6.48 6.45
CA PRO A 38 -10.18 -5.70 5.87
C PRO A 38 -10.61 -6.34 4.54
N LEU A 39 -11.91 -6.50 4.34
CA LEU A 39 -12.50 -7.08 3.13
C LEU A 39 -11.94 -6.51 1.80
N PRO A 40 -11.62 -5.20 1.67
CA PRO A 40 -11.08 -4.66 0.42
C PRO A 40 -9.65 -5.13 0.08
N ALA A 41 -8.88 -5.69 1.03
CA ALA A 41 -7.50 -6.11 0.76
C ALA A 41 -7.41 -7.30 -0.23
N PRO A 42 -8.20 -8.39 -0.10
CA PRO A 42 -8.20 -9.46 -1.10
C PRO A 42 -8.71 -8.99 -2.47
N PHE A 43 -9.69 -8.09 -2.51
CA PHE A 43 -10.17 -7.51 -3.77
C PHE A 43 -9.09 -6.67 -4.45
N ALA A 44 -8.33 -5.86 -3.71
CA ALA A 44 -7.21 -5.11 -4.28
C ALA A 44 -6.14 -6.05 -4.88
N ALA A 45 -5.85 -7.17 -4.22
CA ALA A 45 -4.94 -8.17 -4.75
C ALA A 45 -5.50 -8.85 -6.01
N LEU A 46 -6.79 -9.16 -6.04
CA LEU A 46 -7.47 -9.75 -7.21
C LEU A 46 -7.39 -8.80 -8.42
N PHE A 47 -7.68 -7.51 -8.24
CA PHE A 47 -7.54 -6.52 -9.31
C PHE A 47 -6.09 -6.34 -9.75
N GLY A 48 -5.12 -6.48 -8.85
CA GLY A 48 -3.70 -6.51 -9.22
C GLY A 48 -3.33 -7.71 -10.10
N LEU A 49 -3.93 -8.88 -9.84
CA LEU A 49 -3.77 -10.05 -10.71
C LEU A 49 -4.48 -9.86 -12.06
N LEU A 50 -5.62 -9.16 -12.08
CA LEU A 50 -6.31 -8.81 -13.32
C LEU A 50 -5.43 -7.90 -14.19
N VAL A 51 -4.80 -6.88 -13.61
CA VAL A 51 -3.83 -6.02 -14.32
C VAL A 51 -2.69 -6.86 -14.91
N ALA A 52 -2.14 -7.80 -14.14
CA ALA A 52 -1.10 -8.68 -14.65
C ALA A 52 -1.58 -9.56 -15.81
N ALA A 53 -2.81 -10.05 -15.75
CA ALA A 53 -3.40 -10.83 -16.85
C ALA A 53 -3.62 -9.99 -18.12
N GLU A 54 -4.04 -8.72 -17.95
CA GLU A 54 -4.19 -7.75 -19.05
C GLU A 54 -2.84 -7.44 -19.70
N ASP A 55 -1.78 -7.23 -18.92
CA ASP A 55 -0.42 -7.00 -19.44
C ASP A 55 0.11 -8.21 -20.21
N LEU A 56 -0.13 -9.44 -19.71
CA LEU A 56 0.24 -10.67 -20.40
C LEU A 56 -0.58 -10.87 -21.67
N TYR A 57 -1.84 -10.51 -21.66
CA TYR A 57 -2.70 -10.55 -22.84
C TYR A 57 -2.22 -9.58 -23.93
N LEU A 58 -1.82 -8.36 -23.53
CA LEU A 58 -1.19 -7.41 -24.44
C LEU A 58 0.12 -7.96 -25.02
N THR A 59 0.95 -8.60 -24.19
CA THR A 59 2.17 -9.28 -24.64
C THR A 59 1.85 -10.32 -25.71
N TRP A 60 0.84 -11.13 -25.47
CA TRP A 60 0.41 -12.16 -26.40
C TRP A 60 -0.09 -11.58 -27.73
N LEU A 61 -0.91 -10.51 -27.69
CA LEU A 61 -1.39 -9.81 -28.88
C LEU A 61 -0.24 -9.23 -29.72
N LEU A 62 0.79 -8.67 -29.07
CA LEU A 62 1.95 -8.10 -29.75
C LEU A 62 2.87 -9.18 -30.32
N TRP A 63 2.90 -10.37 -29.70
CA TRP A 63 3.74 -11.48 -30.14
C TRP A 63 3.17 -12.27 -31.32
N VAL A 64 1.83 -12.40 -31.39
CA VAL A 64 1.15 -13.27 -32.39
C VAL A 64 1.49 -12.92 -33.84
N PRO A 65 1.59 -11.64 -34.28
CA PRO A 65 1.83 -11.31 -35.68
C PRO A 65 3.16 -11.88 -36.22
N ASP A 66 4.26 -11.67 -35.49
CA ASP A 66 5.60 -11.99 -35.99
C ASP A 66 6.23 -13.23 -35.35
N ARG A 67 5.68 -13.72 -34.25
CA ARG A 67 6.18 -14.83 -33.44
C ARG A 67 7.67 -14.75 -33.08
N ARG A 68 8.23 -13.52 -33.11
CA ARG A 68 9.59 -13.24 -32.71
C ARG A 68 9.59 -12.54 -31.37
N TRP A 69 10.59 -12.87 -30.55
CA TRP A 69 10.80 -12.14 -29.29
C TRP A 69 11.52 -10.83 -29.60
N GLU A 70 10.78 -9.73 -29.41
CA GLU A 70 11.32 -8.38 -29.55
C GLU A 70 11.47 -7.73 -28.18
N TRP A 71 12.41 -6.81 -28.02
CA TRP A 71 12.72 -6.18 -26.74
C TRP A 71 11.52 -5.45 -26.10
N TYR A 72 10.61 -4.91 -26.90
CA TYR A 72 9.41 -4.23 -26.41
C TYR A 72 8.42 -5.17 -25.72
N LEU A 73 8.45 -6.46 -25.99
CA LEU A 73 7.63 -7.46 -25.31
C LEU A 73 8.04 -7.66 -23.84
N ALA A 74 9.28 -7.29 -23.50
CA ALA A 74 9.76 -7.35 -22.13
C ALA A 74 9.01 -6.36 -21.21
N VAL A 75 8.54 -5.23 -21.74
CA VAL A 75 7.90 -4.17 -20.95
C VAL A 75 6.60 -4.68 -20.28
N PRO A 76 5.59 -5.18 -21.01
CA PRO A 76 4.37 -5.65 -20.38
C PRO A 76 4.62 -6.90 -19.52
N VAL A 77 5.59 -7.76 -19.84
CA VAL A 77 5.97 -8.90 -18.98
C VAL A 77 6.51 -8.42 -17.63
N LEU A 78 7.37 -7.41 -17.64
CA LEU A 78 7.90 -6.81 -16.41
C LEU A 78 6.80 -6.12 -15.60
N LEU A 79 5.88 -5.42 -16.26
CA LEU A 79 4.72 -4.80 -15.61
C LEU A 79 3.81 -5.85 -14.97
N ALA A 80 3.53 -6.95 -15.66
CA ALA A 80 2.78 -8.07 -15.11
C ALA A 80 3.47 -8.65 -13.86
N GLY A 81 4.78 -8.88 -13.92
CA GLY A 81 5.57 -9.33 -12.76
C GLY A 81 5.51 -8.34 -11.60
N TRP A 82 5.57 -7.05 -11.88
CA TRP A 82 5.43 -5.99 -10.86
C TRP A 82 4.04 -5.98 -10.24
N ALA A 83 2.98 -6.11 -11.05
CA ALA A 83 1.59 -6.18 -10.56
C ALA A 83 1.37 -7.40 -9.66
N VAL A 84 1.87 -8.58 -10.04
CA VAL A 84 1.83 -9.79 -9.20
C VAL A 84 2.58 -9.57 -7.88
N ALA A 85 3.78 -9.01 -7.92
CA ALA A 85 4.56 -8.71 -6.72
C ALA A 85 3.79 -7.75 -5.79
N GLY A 86 3.19 -6.69 -6.34
CA GLY A 86 2.34 -5.74 -5.63
C GLY A 86 1.13 -6.42 -4.98
N ALA A 87 0.42 -7.26 -5.73
CA ALA A 87 -0.73 -8.03 -5.24
C ALA A 87 -0.36 -8.94 -4.06
N VAL A 88 0.75 -9.68 -4.17
CA VAL A 88 1.27 -10.53 -3.08
C VAL A 88 1.65 -9.71 -1.84
N LEU A 89 2.27 -8.53 -2.04
CA LEU A 89 2.64 -7.65 -0.93
C LEU A 89 1.42 -7.09 -0.20
N VAL A 90 0.37 -6.67 -0.92
CA VAL A 90 -0.90 -6.22 -0.34
C VAL A 90 -1.59 -7.35 0.39
N PHE A 91 -1.67 -8.53 -0.22
CA PHE A 91 -2.28 -9.71 0.40
C PHE A 91 -1.58 -10.11 1.70
N ARG A 92 -0.24 -9.99 1.76
CA ARG A 92 0.57 -10.25 2.95
C ARG A 92 0.60 -9.10 3.95
N GLY A 93 -0.08 -7.98 3.69
CA GLY A 93 -0.11 -6.81 4.57
C GLY A 93 1.26 -6.14 4.74
N ARG A 94 2.12 -6.15 3.71
CA ARG A 94 3.42 -5.47 3.78
C ARG A 94 3.27 -3.97 3.58
N GLY A 95 3.87 -3.16 4.45
CA GLY A 95 3.64 -1.72 4.56
C GLY A 95 3.83 -0.87 3.30
N ARG A 96 4.55 -1.36 2.30
CA ARG A 96 4.72 -0.71 0.99
C ARG A 96 3.89 -1.36 -0.12
N GLY A 97 3.15 -2.44 0.17
CA GLY A 97 2.40 -3.19 -0.84
C GLY A 97 1.40 -2.34 -1.61
N ALA A 98 0.66 -1.47 -0.92
CA ALA A 98 -0.30 -0.56 -1.57
C ALA A 98 0.37 0.40 -2.56
N LEU A 99 1.54 0.95 -2.24
CA LEU A 99 2.28 1.85 -3.13
C LEU A 99 2.85 1.11 -4.35
N VAL A 100 3.41 -0.10 -4.13
CA VAL A 100 3.94 -0.93 -5.21
C VAL A 100 2.83 -1.32 -6.18
N LEU A 101 1.67 -1.72 -5.65
CA LEU A 101 0.53 -2.10 -6.48
C LEU A 101 -0.10 -0.90 -7.20
N ALA A 102 -0.19 0.26 -6.54
CA ALA A 102 -0.65 1.49 -7.17
C ALA A 102 0.28 1.92 -8.32
N GLY A 103 1.60 1.85 -8.11
CA GLY A 103 2.58 2.12 -9.16
C GLY A 103 2.46 1.17 -10.35
N ALA A 104 2.26 -0.13 -10.08
CA ALA A 104 2.04 -1.14 -11.11
C ALA A 104 0.76 -0.91 -11.94
N ALA A 105 -0.28 -0.29 -11.35
CA ALA A 105 -1.51 0.01 -12.06
C ALA A 105 -1.48 1.35 -12.84
N VAL A 106 -0.68 2.33 -12.40
CA VAL A 106 -0.59 3.65 -13.05
C VAL A 106 0.04 3.55 -14.44
N LEU A 107 1.08 2.74 -14.61
CA LEU A 107 1.79 2.63 -15.89
C LEU A 107 0.91 2.01 -17.00
N PRO A 108 0.26 0.85 -16.79
CA PRO A 108 -0.69 0.31 -17.76
C PRO A 108 -1.85 1.28 -18.03
N LEU A 109 -2.39 1.92 -16.98
CA LEU A 109 -3.45 2.92 -17.13
C LEU A 109 -3.06 4.03 -18.08
N ALA A 110 -1.88 4.63 -17.91
CA ALA A 110 -1.38 5.69 -18.78
C ALA A 110 -1.17 5.17 -20.21
N GLY A 111 -0.60 3.98 -20.37
CA GLY A 111 -0.40 3.35 -21.68
C GLY A 111 -1.72 3.09 -22.43
N ILE A 112 -2.71 2.53 -21.74
CA ILE A 112 -4.04 2.26 -22.31
C ILE A 112 -4.76 3.56 -22.68
N LEU A 113 -4.64 4.62 -21.85
CA LEU A 113 -5.22 5.93 -22.17
C LEU A 113 -4.61 6.52 -23.44
N VAL A 114 -3.28 6.49 -23.58
CA VAL A 114 -2.60 6.94 -24.78
C VAL A 114 -3.06 6.12 -25.99
N LEU A 115 -3.07 4.79 -25.87
CA LEU A 115 -3.53 3.90 -26.93
C LEU A 115 -4.98 4.19 -27.34
N THR A 116 -5.88 4.39 -26.38
CA THR A 116 -7.29 4.73 -26.63
C THR A 116 -7.43 6.04 -27.42
N VAL A 117 -6.65 7.07 -27.05
CA VAL A 117 -6.65 8.34 -27.76
C VAL A 117 -6.14 8.16 -29.20
N VAL A 118 -5.01 7.47 -29.37
CA VAL A 118 -4.44 7.21 -30.70
C VAL A 118 -5.41 6.43 -31.58
N LEU A 119 -6.02 5.36 -31.07
CA LEU A 119 -7.02 4.58 -31.83
C LEU A 119 -8.25 5.40 -32.16
N GLY A 120 -8.70 6.27 -31.25
CA GLY A 120 -9.82 7.20 -31.51
C GLY A 120 -9.51 8.18 -32.64
N LEU A 121 -8.30 8.74 -32.68
CA LEU A 121 -7.85 9.65 -33.74
C LEU A 121 -7.71 8.95 -35.10
N LEU A 122 -7.35 7.68 -35.11
CA LEU A 122 -7.23 6.86 -36.33
C LEU A 122 -8.58 6.29 -36.83
N GLY A 123 -9.70 6.62 -36.17
CA GLY A 123 -11.04 6.18 -36.56
C GLY A 123 -11.31 4.70 -36.21
N GLY A 124 -10.51 4.07 -35.37
CA GLY A 124 -10.65 2.67 -34.96
C GLY A 124 -11.73 2.44 -33.88
N GLY A 125 -13.01 2.71 -34.21
CA GLY A 125 -14.11 2.68 -33.23
C GLY A 125 -14.22 1.38 -32.42
N THR A 126 -14.14 0.21 -33.03
CA THR A 126 -14.19 -1.10 -32.33
C THR A 126 -12.96 -1.32 -31.44
N ALA A 127 -11.76 -0.96 -31.91
CA ALA A 127 -10.53 -1.06 -31.16
C ALA A 127 -10.50 -0.10 -29.96
N MET A 128 -11.11 1.09 -30.10
CA MET A 128 -11.27 2.04 -29.00
C MET A 128 -12.13 1.45 -27.87
N TRP A 129 -13.26 0.81 -28.19
CA TRP A 129 -14.13 0.19 -27.18
C TRP A 129 -13.43 -0.96 -26.45
N SER A 130 -12.68 -1.81 -27.15
CA SER A 130 -11.90 -2.87 -26.50
C SER A 130 -10.81 -2.30 -25.56
N SER A 131 -10.16 -1.19 -25.93
CA SER A 131 -9.19 -0.51 -25.06
C SER A 131 -9.84 0.05 -23.80
N LEU A 132 -11.07 0.57 -23.89
CA LEU A 132 -11.80 1.05 -22.71
C LEU A 132 -12.15 -0.08 -21.73
N LEU A 133 -12.40 -1.29 -22.21
CA LEU A 133 -12.63 -2.45 -21.34
C LEU A 133 -11.37 -2.83 -20.54
N LEU A 134 -10.18 -2.68 -21.14
CA LEU A 134 -8.93 -2.91 -20.43
C LEU A 134 -8.64 -1.87 -19.32
N LEU A 135 -9.35 -0.76 -19.27
CA LEU A 135 -9.22 0.21 -18.18
C LEU A 135 -9.80 -0.29 -16.85
N VAL A 136 -10.67 -1.30 -16.87
CA VAL A 136 -11.36 -1.80 -15.66
C VAL A 136 -10.38 -2.33 -14.63
N GLY A 137 -9.36 -3.08 -15.06
CA GLY A 137 -8.34 -3.62 -14.16
C GLY A 137 -7.55 -2.53 -13.43
N PRO A 138 -6.82 -1.66 -14.15
CA PRO A 138 -6.01 -0.61 -13.53
C PRO A 138 -6.83 0.39 -12.70
N VAL A 139 -8.00 0.82 -13.19
CA VAL A 139 -8.88 1.75 -12.45
C VAL A 139 -9.40 1.10 -11.16
N GLY A 140 -9.91 -0.14 -11.25
CA GLY A 140 -10.38 -0.88 -10.08
C GLY A 140 -9.27 -1.13 -9.07
N CYS A 141 -8.07 -1.49 -9.56
CA CYS A 141 -6.89 -1.67 -8.74
C CYS A 141 -6.52 -0.38 -7.99
N LEU A 142 -6.45 0.76 -8.67
CA LEU A 142 -6.17 2.06 -8.05
C LEU A 142 -7.26 2.47 -7.06
N ALA A 143 -8.52 2.36 -7.44
CA ALA A 143 -9.64 2.73 -6.58
C ALA A 143 -9.63 1.94 -5.26
N LEU A 144 -9.29 0.65 -5.30
CA LEU A 144 -9.24 -0.20 -4.11
C LEU A 144 -7.97 0.04 -3.28
N THR A 145 -6.80 0.19 -3.91
CA THR A 145 -5.53 0.43 -3.20
C THR A 145 -5.47 1.80 -2.53
N LEU A 146 -6.15 2.80 -3.07
CA LEU A 146 -6.21 4.15 -2.50
C LEU A 146 -7.20 4.25 -1.34
N ARG A 147 -8.10 3.28 -1.14
CA ARG A 147 -9.02 3.28 0.00
C ARG A 147 -8.28 3.24 1.33
N ARG A 148 -8.73 4.07 2.29
CA ARG A 148 -8.14 4.18 3.63
C ARG A 148 -7.94 2.82 4.33
N PRO A 149 -8.93 1.87 4.34
CA PRO A 149 -8.76 0.60 5.04
C PRO A 149 -7.57 -0.24 4.54
N VAL A 150 -7.31 -0.25 3.22
CA VAL A 150 -6.18 -0.99 2.64
C VAL A 150 -4.84 -0.35 3.01
N ARG A 151 -4.79 0.99 2.99
CA ARG A 151 -3.58 1.75 3.38
C ARG A 151 -3.25 1.60 4.87
N GLU A 152 -4.25 1.60 5.72
CA GLU A 152 -4.10 1.40 7.17
C GLU A 152 -3.67 -0.02 7.48
N TRP A 153 -4.27 -1.02 6.84
CA TRP A 153 -3.88 -2.42 6.96
C TRP A 153 -2.40 -2.65 6.62
N THR A 154 -1.95 -2.13 5.49
CA THR A 154 -0.56 -2.30 5.06
C THR A 154 0.42 -1.56 5.98
N ARG A 155 0.03 -0.43 6.60
CA ARG A 155 0.85 0.33 7.56
C ARG A 155 0.94 -0.37 8.91
N SER A 156 -0.18 -0.82 9.46
CA SER A 156 -0.26 -1.45 10.80
C SER A 156 0.50 -2.77 10.84
N ALA A 157 0.37 -3.60 9.82
CA ALA A 157 1.10 -4.86 9.72
C ALA A 157 2.62 -4.64 9.60
N GLY A 158 3.05 -3.54 9.00
CA GLY A 158 4.47 -3.16 8.89
C GLY A 158 5.07 -2.73 10.23
N SER A 159 4.32 -1.99 11.05
CA SER A 159 4.77 -1.52 12.37
C SER A 159 4.86 -2.66 13.39
N ALA A 160 3.89 -3.57 13.41
CA ALA A 160 3.91 -4.75 14.28
C ALA A 160 5.14 -5.66 14.04
N ARG A 161 5.55 -5.82 12.78
CA ARG A 161 6.77 -6.58 12.44
C ARG A 161 8.06 -5.90 12.90
N ARG A 162 8.12 -4.56 12.83
CA ARG A 162 9.29 -3.80 13.31
C ARG A 162 9.45 -3.91 14.84
N GLY A 163 8.33 -3.88 15.60
CA GLY A 163 8.31 -4.07 17.03
C GLY A 163 8.92 -5.44 17.41
N ARG A 164 8.40 -6.52 16.83
CA ARG A 164 8.91 -7.89 17.10
C ARG A 164 10.38 -8.11 16.75
N ARG A 165 10.91 -7.40 15.76
CA ARG A 165 12.33 -7.51 15.38
C ARG A 165 13.26 -6.81 16.38
N ARG A 166 12.78 -5.76 17.06
CA ARG A 166 13.52 -5.05 18.11
C ARG A 166 13.54 -5.82 19.45
N GLU A 167 12.50 -6.61 19.71
CA GLU A 167 12.39 -7.42 20.94
C GLU A 167 13.18 -8.74 20.87
N ARG A 168 13.73 -9.11 19.72
CA ARG A 168 14.59 -10.29 19.61
C ARG A 168 16.02 -9.90 20.05
N PRO A 169 16.43 -10.24 21.29
CA PRO A 169 17.79 -9.99 21.73
C PRO A 169 18.75 -10.75 20.82
N ALA A 170 19.87 -10.09 20.46
CA ALA A 170 20.97 -10.75 19.77
C ALA A 170 21.45 -11.93 20.66
N ARG A 171 21.18 -13.15 20.19
CA ARG A 171 21.74 -14.37 20.78
C ARG A 171 23.08 -14.65 20.15
#